data_b64c045a9810cf887911e41bbb637aa2
#
_entry.id   b64c045a9810cf887911e41bbb637aa2
#
_cell.length_a   1.000
_cell.length_b   1.000
_cell.length_c   1.000
_cell.angle_alpha   90.00
_cell.angle_beta   90.00
_cell.angle_gamma   90.00
#
_symmetry.space_group_name_H-M   'P 1'
#
loop_
_entity.id
_entity.type
_entity.pdbx_description
1 polymer ?
#
loop_
_entity_poly.entity_id
_entity_poly.type
_entity_poly.pdbx_seq_one_letter_code
_entity_poly.pdbx_strand_id
1 'polypeptide(L)'
;MEQYKIHDKYLSVSWLDGIHQSVQGFLNRDERDLTLLLTHLSHNIYTCPIFTDEWCSRLNTELHRYDQWLLSDNCMPNPPNSMHEYGVILTEIGFDKVLEELSQKVILPLIMHLYPEVDSQRICNFHAFSVQYGTHGDQDLGFHVDASEVTVNICLGEKWEGGDLYFQGRRCALHRQEGHRPEEHLEYAHTVGEMLIHAGKHRHGVHRIQSGFRRNIIIWYSTGEYVEDEFCPSWCQHNP
;
A
#
# COMPACT_ATOMS: atom_id res chain seq x y z
N MET A 1 -4.12 27.52 13.28
CA MET A 1 -3.08 26.96 12.42
C MET A 1 -3.70 26.75 11.06
N GLU A 2 -3.08 27.26 10.02
CA GLU A 2 -3.52 27.05 8.65
C GLU A 2 -3.21 25.59 8.29
N GLN A 3 -4.21 24.85 7.87
CA GLN A 3 -4.05 23.44 7.52
C GLN A 3 -3.34 23.37 6.16
N TYR A 4 -2.25 22.59 6.07
CA TYR A 4 -1.62 22.33 4.78
C TYR A 4 -2.64 21.73 3.82
N LYS A 5 -2.70 22.25 2.62
CA LYS A 5 -3.48 21.68 1.53
C LYS A 5 -2.55 21.48 0.34
N ILE A 6 -2.57 20.30 -0.21
CA ILE A 6 -1.93 20.03 -1.49
C ILE A 6 -2.37 21.09 -2.48
N HIS A 7 -1.40 21.71 -3.13
CA HIS A 7 -1.68 22.75 -4.12
C HIS A 7 -2.43 22.17 -5.31
N ASP A 8 -3.68 22.55 -5.52
CA ASP A 8 -4.50 22.17 -6.70
C ASP A 8 -3.74 22.29 -8.03
N LYS A 9 -2.74 23.16 -8.10
CA LYS A 9 -1.88 23.34 -9.27
C LYS A 9 -1.06 22.10 -9.64
N TYR A 10 -0.82 21.16 -8.72
CA TYR A 10 -0.05 19.93 -8.95
C TYR A 10 -0.94 18.70 -9.11
N LEU A 11 -2.16 18.77 -8.58
CA LEU A 11 -3.20 17.74 -8.72
C LEU A 11 -4.26 18.08 -9.77
N SER A 12 -4.22 19.29 -10.37
CA SER A 12 -5.10 19.69 -11.47
C SER A 12 -4.83 18.92 -12.78
N VAL A 13 -3.73 18.21 -12.84
CA VAL A 13 -3.55 17.11 -13.80
C VAL A 13 -4.40 15.95 -13.27
N SER A 14 -5.41 15.54 -14.02
CA SER A 14 -6.25 14.40 -13.68
C SER A 14 -5.36 13.25 -13.21
N TRP A 15 -5.68 12.63 -12.06
CA TRP A 15 -4.95 11.44 -11.60
C TRP A 15 -4.93 10.35 -12.70
N LEU A 16 -5.93 10.37 -13.60
CA LEU A 16 -5.98 9.51 -14.80
C LEU A 16 -4.78 9.72 -15.71
N ASP A 17 -4.20 10.92 -15.77
CA ASP A 17 -2.99 11.18 -16.57
C ASP A 17 -1.73 10.59 -15.92
N GLY A 18 -1.80 10.33 -14.61
CA GLY A 18 -0.74 9.67 -13.85
C GLY A 18 -0.83 8.15 -13.83
N ILE A 19 -1.95 7.57 -14.27
CA ILE A 19 -2.11 6.13 -14.33
C ILE A 19 -1.27 5.54 -15.47
N HIS A 20 -0.65 4.40 -15.18
CA HIS A 20 0.12 3.65 -16.17
C HIS A 20 -0.76 3.31 -17.40
N GLN A 21 -0.19 3.42 -18.59
CA GLN A 21 -0.92 3.26 -19.86
C GLN A 21 -1.66 1.93 -20.01
N SER A 22 -1.18 0.85 -19.40
CA SER A 22 -1.88 -0.45 -19.41
C SER A 22 -3.21 -0.36 -18.66
N VAL A 23 -3.23 0.24 -17.46
CA VAL A 23 -4.45 0.45 -16.66
C VAL A 23 -5.38 1.42 -17.37
N GLN A 24 -4.85 2.50 -17.94
CA GLN A 24 -5.60 3.46 -18.73
C GLN A 24 -6.30 2.81 -19.94
N GLY A 25 -5.60 1.90 -20.62
CA GLY A 25 -6.16 1.12 -21.72
C GLY A 25 -7.37 0.29 -21.31
N PHE A 26 -7.32 -0.34 -20.14
CA PHE A 26 -8.45 -1.10 -19.59
C PHE A 26 -9.63 -0.21 -19.21
N LEU A 27 -9.38 0.87 -18.48
CA LEU A 27 -10.44 1.81 -18.09
C LEU A 27 -11.16 2.43 -19.28
N ASN A 28 -10.43 2.73 -20.38
CA ASN A 28 -10.98 3.33 -21.59
C ASN A 28 -11.76 2.35 -22.47
N ARG A 29 -11.46 1.05 -22.41
CA ARG A 29 -12.12 0.02 -23.22
C ARG A 29 -13.35 -0.59 -22.54
N ASP A 30 -13.69 -0.13 -21.33
CA ASP A 30 -14.71 -0.78 -20.49
C ASP A 30 -14.44 -2.30 -20.31
N GLU A 31 -13.16 -2.67 -20.40
CA GLU A 31 -12.73 -4.04 -20.10
C GLU A 31 -12.81 -4.22 -18.60
N ARG A 32 -13.61 -5.19 -18.17
CA ARG A 32 -13.91 -5.39 -16.75
C ARG A 32 -12.93 -6.30 -16.03
N ASP A 33 -12.04 -6.93 -16.78
CA ASP A 33 -11.09 -7.88 -16.21
C ASP A 33 -9.73 -7.25 -15.96
N LEU A 34 -9.65 -6.44 -14.90
CA LEU A 34 -8.40 -5.84 -14.43
C LEU A 34 -7.36 -6.89 -14.00
N THR A 35 -7.78 -8.13 -13.80
CA THR A 35 -6.86 -9.20 -13.37
C THR A 35 -5.82 -9.54 -14.42
N LEU A 36 -6.09 -9.24 -15.68
CA LEU A 36 -5.13 -9.42 -16.78
C LEU A 36 -3.90 -8.50 -16.66
N LEU A 37 -3.98 -7.46 -15.83
CA LEU A 37 -2.85 -6.56 -15.54
C LEU A 37 -1.95 -7.09 -14.43
N LEU A 38 -2.43 -8.08 -13.69
CA LEU A 38 -1.77 -8.54 -12.49
C LEU A 38 -0.70 -9.57 -12.79
N THR A 39 0.41 -9.44 -12.11
CA THR A 39 1.40 -10.50 -11.97
C THR A 39 1.18 -11.18 -10.62
N HIS A 40 0.89 -12.47 -10.62
CA HIS A 40 0.81 -13.28 -9.41
C HIS A 40 2.21 -13.59 -8.91
N LEU A 41 2.55 -13.18 -7.70
CA LEU A 41 3.87 -13.39 -7.11
C LEU A 41 3.89 -14.63 -6.20
N SER A 42 2.89 -14.76 -5.35
CA SER A 42 2.73 -15.85 -4.40
C SER A 42 1.28 -15.90 -3.94
N HIS A 43 0.93 -16.83 -3.06
CA HIS A 43 -0.44 -17.00 -2.56
C HIS A 43 -1.02 -15.69 -2.03
N ASN A 44 -2.07 -15.18 -2.69
CA ASN A 44 -2.76 -13.94 -2.36
C ASN A 44 -1.85 -12.69 -2.33
N ILE A 45 -0.79 -12.68 -3.16
CA ILE A 45 0.08 -11.51 -3.37
C ILE A 45 0.20 -11.27 -4.87
N TYR A 46 -0.15 -10.06 -5.29
CA TYR A 46 -0.16 -9.67 -6.70
C TYR A 46 0.48 -8.29 -6.87
N THR A 47 0.96 -8.03 -8.08
CA THR A 47 1.50 -6.71 -8.43
C THR A 47 1.07 -6.29 -9.83
N CYS A 48 0.98 -4.98 -10.05
CA CYS A 48 0.82 -4.40 -11.36
C CYS A 48 1.34 -2.95 -11.40
N PRO A 49 1.76 -2.47 -12.56
CA PRO A 49 2.09 -1.05 -12.73
C PRO A 49 0.82 -0.22 -12.62
N ILE A 50 0.76 0.71 -11.65
CA ILE A 50 -0.41 1.56 -11.42
C ILE A 50 -0.17 3.01 -11.80
N PHE A 51 1.01 3.56 -11.50
CA PHE A 51 1.38 4.93 -11.80
C PHE A 51 2.54 5.04 -12.77
N THR A 52 2.61 6.15 -13.50
CA THR A 52 3.78 6.51 -14.29
C THR A 52 4.89 7.07 -13.41
N ASP A 53 6.15 6.94 -13.84
CA ASP A 53 7.30 7.53 -13.13
C ASP A 53 7.16 9.05 -12.95
N GLU A 54 6.58 9.73 -13.96
CA GLU A 54 6.33 11.17 -13.89
C GLU A 54 5.34 11.51 -12.77
N TRP A 55 4.26 10.72 -12.62
CA TRP A 55 3.29 10.92 -11.55
C TRP A 55 3.91 10.67 -10.18
N CYS A 56 4.67 9.58 -10.03
CA CYS A 56 5.41 9.29 -8.81
C CYS A 56 6.35 10.43 -8.41
N SER A 57 7.08 10.98 -9.37
CA SER A 57 7.97 12.12 -9.14
C SER A 57 7.22 13.39 -8.71
N ARG A 58 6.05 13.67 -9.30
CA ARG A 58 5.20 14.80 -8.90
C ARG A 58 4.67 14.62 -7.48
N LEU A 59 4.20 13.42 -7.13
CA LEU A 59 3.75 13.11 -5.78
C LEU A 59 4.86 13.26 -4.75
N ASN A 60 6.04 12.73 -5.04
CA ASN A 60 7.20 12.92 -4.16
C ASN A 60 7.55 14.39 -3.96
N THR A 61 7.51 15.19 -5.03
CA THR A 61 7.75 16.63 -4.95
C THR A 61 6.76 17.32 -4.01
N GLU A 62 5.49 16.94 -4.07
CA GLU A 62 4.47 17.54 -3.22
C GLU A 62 4.61 17.08 -1.76
N LEU A 63 4.89 15.81 -1.54
CA LEU A 63 5.14 15.29 -0.19
C LEU A 63 6.41 15.90 0.44
N HIS A 64 7.46 16.17 -0.35
CA HIS A 64 8.62 16.93 0.15
C HIS A 64 8.29 18.37 0.53
N ARG A 65 7.37 19.02 -0.20
CA ARG A 65 6.90 20.36 0.20
C ARG A 65 6.14 20.33 1.51
N TYR A 66 5.34 19.30 1.72
CA TYR A 66 4.68 19.09 2.99
C TYR A 66 5.70 18.92 4.13
N ASP A 67 6.73 18.08 3.93
CA ASP A 67 7.79 17.89 4.92
C ASP A 67 8.51 19.21 5.24
N GLN A 68 8.79 20.03 4.23
CA GLN A 68 9.42 21.36 4.40
C GLN A 68 8.48 22.34 5.14
N TRP A 69 7.19 22.29 4.84
CA TRP A 69 6.21 23.12 5.54
C TRP A 69 6.12 22.74 7.02
N LEU A 70 6.10 21.46 7.36
CA LEU A 70 6.15 21.00 8.77
C LEU A 70 7.35 21.56 9.52
N LEU A 71 8.53 21.52 8.90
CA LEU A 71 9.75 22.07 9.50
C LEU A 71 9.67 23.58 9.70
N SER A 72 9.08 24.32 8.74
CA SER A 72 8.98 25.78 8.80
C SER A 72 7.97 26.27 9.84
N ASP A 73 6.89 25.52 10.03
CA ASP A 73 5.78 25.89 10.92
C ASP A 73 5.93 25.30 12.33
N ASN A 74 7.03 24.56 12.55
CA ASN A 74 7.33 23.87 13.81
C ASN A 74 6.17 22.93 14.24
N CYS A 75 5.49 22.34 13.27
CA CYS A 75 4.39 21.43 13.47
C CYS A 75 4.91 19.98 13.59
N MET A 76 4.38 19.26 14.54
CA MET A 76 4.58 17.80 14.60
C MET A 76 3.42 17.14 13.87
N PRO A 77 3.67 16.37 12.81
CA PRO A 77 2.61 15.62 12.14
C PRO A 77 2.11 14.50 13.04
N ASN A 78 0.87 14.11 12.83
CA ASN A 78 0.42 12.83 13.37
C ASN A 78 1.20 11.70 12.68
N PRO A 79 1.74 10.73 13.42
CA PRO A 79 2.34 9.57 12.79
C PRO A 79 1.30 8.87 11.92
N PRO A 80 1.69 8.33 10.75
CA PRO A 80 0.73 7.75 9.81
C PRO A 80 -0.01 6.52 10.38
N ASN A 81 0.65 5.81 11.30
CA ASN A 81 0.08 4.71 12.07
C ASN A 81 0.95 4.44 13.32
N SER A 82 0.65 3.39 14.07
CA SER A 82 1.39 3.05 15.31
C SER A 82 2.78 2.42 15.07
N MET A 83 3.14 2.10 13.83
CA MET A 83 4.39 1.40 13.48
C MET A 83 5.42 2.28 12.78
N HIS A 84 4.97 3.40 12.19
CA HIS A 84 5.83 4.33 11.45
C HIS A 84 5.87 5.68 12.14
N GLU A 85 7.07 6.25 12.24
CA GLU A 85 7.25 7.62 12.74
C GLU A 85 7.20 8.65 11.60
N TYR A 86 7.62 8.25 10.39
CA TYR A 86 7.80 9.16 9.25
C TYR A 86 6.81 8.88 8.13
N GLY A 87 6.06 9.92 7.79
CA GLY A 87 5.05 9.86 6.75
C GLY A 87 3.92 10.83 6.99
N VAL A 88 2.84 10.71 6.22
CA VAL A 88 1.68 11.59 6.33
C VAL A 88 0.40 10.84 6.01
N ILE A 89 -0.67 11.17 6.73
CA ILE A 89 -2.03 10.70 6.41
C ILE A 89 -2.52 11.51 5.20
N LEU A 90 -2.72 10.84 4.07
CA LEU A 90 -2.96 11.51 2.79
C LEU A 90 -4.29 12.27 2.74
N THR A 91 -5.30 11.80 3.48
CA THR A 91 -6.59 12.50 3.59
C THR A 91 -6.48 13.81 4.37
N GLU A 92 -5.53 13.94 5.29
CA GLU A 92 -5.29 15.19 6.03
C GLU A 92 -4.71 16.31 5.17
N ILE A 93 -4.14 15.96 4.00
CA ILE A 93 -3.54 16.93 3.08
C ILE A 93 -4.33 17.13 1.79
N GLY A 94 -5.56 16.59 1.71
CA GLY A 94 -6.50 16.84 0.62
C GLY A 94 -6.39 15.86 -0.56
N PHE A 95 -5.90 14.65 -0.31
CA PHE A 95 -5.78 13.61 -1.34
C PHE A 95 -7.05 12.76 -1.51
N ASP A 96 -8.12 13.08 -0.76
CA ASP A 96 -9.35 12.30 -0.65
C ASP A 96 -9.94 11.90 -2.01
N LYS A 97 -10.16 12.87 -2.89
CA LYS A 97 -10.82 12.63 -4.19
C LYS A 97 -10.04 11.66 -5.07
N VAL A 98 -8.72 11.82 -5.12
CA VAL A 98 -7.84 10.93 -5.93
C VAL A 98 -7.92 9.51 -5.41
N LEU A 99 -7.84 9.35 -4.08
CA LEU A 99 -7.92 8.06 -3.42
C LEU A 99 -9.29 7.39 -3.59
N GLU A 100 -10.37 8.15 -3.45
CA GLU A 100 -11.73 7.67 -3.66
C GLU A 100 -11.94 7.16 -5.09
N GLU A 101 -11.53 7.94 -6.10
CA GLU A 101 -11.66 7.55 -7.49
C GLU A 101 -10.80 6.34 -7.85
N LEU A 102 -9.54 6.30 -7.39
CA LEU A 102 -8.64 5.16 -7.54
C LEU A 102 -9.23 3.90 -6.91
N SER A 103 -9.75 4.05 -5.69
CA SER A 103 -10.38 2.95 -4.96
C SER A 103 -11.58 2.40 -5.73
N GLN A 104 -12.51 3.26 -6.12
CA GLN A 104 -13.75 2.84 -6.78
C GLN A 104 -13.52 2.25 -8.18
N LYS A 105 -12.61 2.84 -8.96
CA LYS A 105 -12.43 2.46 -10.37
C LYS A 105 -11.47 1.30 -10.57
N VAL A 106 -10.51 1.09 -9.66
CA VAL A 106 -9.44 0.12 -9.83
C VAL A 106 -9.37 -0.85 -8.65
N ILE A 107 -9.17 -0.37 -7.43
CA ILE A 107 -8.74 -1.24 -6.33
C ILE A 107 -9.88 -2.10 -5.79
N LEU A 108 -11.08 -1.53 -5.54
CA LEU A 108 -12.22 -2.32 -5.06
C LEU A 108 -12.65 -3.41 -6.04
N PRO A 109 -12.72 -3.17 -7.37
CA PRO A 109 -12.94 -4.25 -8.34
C PRO A 109 -11.89 -5.37 -8.26
N LEU A 110 -10.61 -5.03 -8.04
CA LEU A 110 -9.56 -6.04 -7.83
C LEU A 110 -9.76 -6.81 -6.52
N ILE A 111 -10.06 -6.13 -5.42
CA ILE A 111 -10.34 -6.78 -4.13
C ILE A 111 -11.48 -7.78 -4.26
N MET A 112 -12.59 -7.41 -4.91
CA MET A 112 -13.74 -8.29 -5.13
C MET A 112 -13.37 -9.57 -5.86
N HIS A 113 -12.44 -9.49 -6.78
CA HIS A 113 -12.02 -10.64 -7.59
C HIS A 113 -10.95 -11.49 -6.89
N LEU A 114 -9.94 -10.84 -6.29
CA LEU A 114 -8.77 -11.50 -5.74
C LEU A 114 -8.99 -12.09 -4.34
N TYR A 115 -9.88 -11.49 -3.57
CA TYR A 115 -10.14 -11.84 -2.18
C TYR A 115 -11.65 -12.07 -1.97
N PRO A 116 -12.22 -13.15 -2.56
CA PRO A 116 -13.66 -13.43 -2.49
C PRO A 116 -14.15 -13.68 -1.07
N GLU A 117 -13.24 -14.02 -0.15
CA GLU A 117 -13.52 -14.14 1.28
C GLU A 117 -13.78 -12.79 1.97
N VAL A 118 -13.31 -11.70 1.36
CA VAL A 118 -13.54 -10.35 1.87
C VAL A 118 -14.84 -9.81 1.31
N ASP A 119 -15.79 -9.50 2.18
CA ASP A 119 -17.03 -8.83 1.76
C ASP A 119 -16.72 -7.36 1.37
N SER A 120 -16.36 -7.16 0.11
CA SER A 120 -16.00 -5.85 -0.41
C SER A 120 -17.11 -4.82 -0.34
N GLN A 121 -18.39 -5.24 -0.26
CA GLN A 121 -19.53 -4.33 -0.06
C GLN A 121 -19.56 -3.77 1.36
N ARG A 122 -18.93 -4.45 2.31
CA ARG A 122 -18.75 -4.00 3.68
C ARG A 122 -17.48 -3.17 3.88
N ILE A 123 -16.59 -3.11 2.90
CA ILE A 123 -15.45 -2.18 2.97
C ILE A 123 -16.02 -0.76 2.92
N CYS A 124 -16.13 -0.13 4.09
CA CYS A 124 -16.70 1.20 4.26
C CYS A 124 -15.62 2.27 4.48
N ASN A 125 -14.40 1.85 4.77
CA ASN A 125 -13.30 2.74 5.10
C ASN A 125 -12.00 2.31 4.42
N PHE A 126 -11.20 3.29 4.06
CA PHE A 126 -9.78 3.09 3.80
C PHE A 126 -8.96 4.09 4.62
N HIS A 127 -7.78 3.66 5.04
CA HIS A 127 -6.78 4.51 5.66
C HIS A 127 -5.56 4.59 4.73
N ALA A 128 -5.34 5.77 4.14
CA ALA A 128 -4.28 5.98 3.18
C ALA A 128 -3.22 6.92 3.74
N PHE A 129 -1.98 6.49 3.69
CA PHE A 129 -0.85 7.23 4.23
C PHE A 129 0.41 6.98 3.41
N SER A 130 1.36 7.91 3.46
CA SER A 130 2.72 7.66 2.97
C SER A 130 3.61 7.20 4.11
N VAL A 131 4.62 6.40 3.78
CA VAL A 131 5.71 6.01 4.67
C VAL A 131 7.05 6.36 4.05
N GLN A 132 8.04 6.64 4.89
CA GLN A 132 9.37 7.07 4.45
C GLN A 132 10.43 6.17 5.04
N TYR A 133 11.17 5.48 4.17
CA TYR A 133 12.33 4.70 4.56
C TYR A 133 13.62 5.39 4.12
N GLY A 134 14.60 5.46 5.01
CA GLY A 134 15.88 6.10 4.71
C GLY A 134 16.71 6.40 5.95
N THR A 135 17.85 7.04 5.76
CA THR A 135 18.76 7.40 6.86
C THR A 135 18.17 8.43 7.83
N HIS A 136 17.17 9.20 7.38
CA HIS A 136 16.41 10.19 8.16
C HIS A 136 14.92 9.85 8.23
N GLY A 137 14.58 8.60 8.05
CA GLY A 137 13.24 8.02 8.12
C GLY A 137 13.26 6.72 8.91
N ASP A 138 12.19 5.93 8.76
CA ASP A 138 12.20 4.56 9.24
C ASP A 138 13.26 3.76 8.48
N GLN A 139 14.01 2.90 9.15
CA GLN A 139 15.09 2.15 8.49
C GLN A 139 14.68 0.76 8.05
N ASP A 140 13.75 0.17 8.77
CA ASP A 140 13.16 -1.14 8.54
C ASP A 140 11.76 -1.17 9.16
N LEU A 141 11.04 -2.25 8.92
CA LEU A 141 9.81 -2.52 9.63
C LEU A 141 9.78 -3.98 10.07
N GLY A 142 9.64 -4.18 11.36
CA GLY A 142 9.61 -5.50 11.97
C GLY A 142 8.46 -6.36 11.45
N PHE A 143 8.55 -7.63 11.71
CA PHE A 143 7.55 -8.62 11.33
C PHE A 143 6.18 -8.35 11.96
N HIS A 144 5.13 -8.23 11.14
CA HIS A 144 3.79 -7.84 11.58
C HIS A 144 2.70 -8.34 10.61
N VAL A 145 1.47 -8.04 10.95
CA VAL A 145 0.28 -8.06 10.07
C VAL A 145 -0.39 -6.70 10.12
N ASP A 146 -1.08 -6.33 9.06
CA ASP A 146 -1.78 -5.06 8.98
C ASP A 146 -3.15 -5.10 9.67
N ALA A 147 -3.60 -3.94 10.12
CA ALA A 147 -4.95 -3.74 10.65
C ALA A 147 -5.96 -3.49 9.51
N SER A 148 -5.92 -4.35 8.49
CA SER A 148 -6.76 -4.28 7.29
C SER A 148 -7.18 -5.68 6.85
N GLU A 149 -8.20 -5.77 6.01
CA GLU A 149 -8.53 -6.97 5.26
C GLU A 149 -7.62 -7.10 4.04
N VAL A 150 -7.41 -5.98 3.33
CA VAL A 150 -6.52 -5.91 2.17
C VAL A 150 -5.64 -4.68 2.27
N THR A 151 -4.36 -4.86 2.00
CA THR A 151 -3.37 -3.78 1.92
C THR A 151 -2.91 -3.60 0.48
N VAL A 152 -2.84 -2.33 0.09
CA VAL A 152 -2.20 -1.88 -1.15
C VAL A 152 -0.96 -1.09 -0.78
N ASN A 153 0.16 -1.40 -1.44
CA ASN A 153 1.45 -0.75 -1.25
C ASN A 153 1.98 -0.28 -2.61
N ILE A 154 2.10 1.03 -2.82
CA ILE A 154 2.56 1.62 -4.09
C ILE A 154 3.89 2.33 -3.87
N CYS A 155 4.92 1.90 -4.58
CA CYS A 155 6.23 2.52 -4.51
C CYS A 155 6.26 3.82 -5.34
N LEU A 156 6.55 4.94 -4.68
CA LEU A 156 6.76 6.22 -5.37
C LEU A 156 8.22 6.43 -5.77
N GLY A 157 9.12 5.62 -5.21
CA GLY A 157 10.55 5.66 -5.53
C GLY A 157 11.32 6.70 -4.76
N GLU A 158 12.37 6.98 -5.28
CA GLU A 158 13.54 7.85 -5.34
C GLU A 158 14.79 6.97 -5.60
N LYS A 159 15.93 7.24 -4.94
CA LYS A 159 17.14 6.41 -5.09
C LYS A 159 17.43 5.72 -3.77
N TRP A 160 17.37 4.41 -3.76
CA TRP A 160 17.61 3.60 -2.56
C TRP A 160 18.28 2.27 -2.91
N GLU A 161 18.81 1.62 -1.88
CA GLU A 161 19.32 0.25 -1.90
C GLU A 161 18.82 -0.50 -0.69
N GLY A 162 18.45 -1.76 -0.84
CA GLY A 162 17.84 -2.58 0.20
C GLY A 162 16.38 -2.20 0.47
N GLY A 163 15.89 -2.51 1.65
CA GLY A 163 14.51 -2.20 2.03
C GLY A 163 13.46 -3.05 1.33
N ASP A 164 13.81 -4.26 0.87
CA ASP A 164 12.86 -5.17 0.23
C ASP A 164 11.79 -5.63 1.23
N LEU A 165 10.58 -5.87 0.73
CA LEU A 165 9.53 -6.53 1.49
C LEU A 165 9.83 -8.03 1.58
N TYR A 166 9.50 -8.63 2.72
CA TYR A 166 9.47 -10.07 2.84
C TYR A 166 8.12 -10.53 3.39
N PHE A 167 7.63 -11.66 2.89
CA PHE A 167 6.38 -12.28 3.30
C PHE A 167 6.63 -13.68 3.84
N GLN A 168 5.84 -14.11 4.84
CA GLN A 168 6.03 -15.39 5.52
C GLN A 168 4.69 -16.10 5.79
N GLY A 169 3.77 -16.03 4.86
CA GLY A 169 2.51 -16.75 4.90
C GLY A 169 1.49 -16.17 5.91
N ARG A 170 0.26 -16.66 5.82
CA ARG A 170 -0.83 -16.37 6.76
C ARG A 170 -0.91 -17.44 7.84
N ARG A 171 -1.52 -17.13 8.97
CA ARG A 171 -1.73 -18.07 10.07
C ARG A 171 -3.11 -17.89 10.68
N CYS A 172 -3.80 -19.00 10.88
CA CYS A 172 -4.97 -19.02 11.74
C CYS A 172 -4.59 -18.83 13.22
N ALA A 173 -5.57 -18.56 14.07
CA ALA A 173 -5.38 -18.31 15.48
C ALA A 173 -4.56 -19.39 16.20
N LEU A 174 -4.76 -20.69 15.85
CA LEU A 174 -4.08 -21.82 16.49
C LEU A 174 -2.59 -21.93 16.10
N HIS A 175 -2.20 -21.42 14.93
CA HIS A 175 -0.82 -21.48 14.42
C HIS A 175 -0.11 -20.14 14.43
N ARG A 176 -0.65 -19.14 15.11
CA ARG A 176 -0.14 -17.76 15.12
C ARG A 176 1.35 -17.66 15.45
N GLN A 177 1.86 -18.55 16.30
CA GLN A 177 3.26 -18.56 16.75
C GLN A 177 4.17 -19.45 15.87
N GLU A 178 3.62 -20.16 14.89
CA GLU A 178 4.43 -21.04 14.06
C GLU A 178 5.24 -20.27 13.01
N GLY A 179 6.48 -20.71 12.81
CA GLY A 179 7.37 -20.18 11.78
C GLY A 179 6.82 -20.41 10.38
N HIS A 180 7.42 -19.77 9.39
CA HIS A 180 7.08 -19.98 7.99
C HIS A 180 7.74 -21.25 7.44
N ARG A 181 7.14 -21.84 6.40
CA ARG A 181 7.75 -22.88 5.59
C ARG A 181 8.46 -22.22 4.39
N PRO A 182 9.47 -22.88 3.80
CA PRO A 182 10.23 -22.31 2.68
C PRO A 182 9.34 -21.83 1.52
N GLU A 183 8.27 -22.55 1.20
CA GLU A 183 7.31 -22.23 0.14
C GLU A 183 6.43 -21.02 0.44
N GLU A 184 6.38 -20.57 1.68
CA GLU A 184 5.63 -19.38 2.11
C GLU A 184 6.48 -18.12 2.11
N HIS A 185 7.78 -18.26 1.93
CA HIS A 185 8.70 -17.13 1.91
C HIS A 185 8.75 -16.47 0.53
N LEU A 186 8.56 -15.18 0.52
CA LEU A 186 8.68 -14.34 -0.68
C LEU A 186 9.48 -13.09 -0.33
N GLU A 187 10.51 -12.80 -1.12
CA GLU A 187 11.19 -11.50 -1.13
C GLU A 187 10.68 -10.68 -2.31
N TYR A 188 10.43 -9.40 -2.10
CA TYR A 188 9.92 -8.51 -3.13
C TYR A 188 10.69 -7.19 -3.12
N ALA A 189 11.42 -6.95 -4.21
CA ALA A 189 12.07 -5.68 -4.49
C ALA A 189 11.07 -4.70 -5.14
N HIS A 190 10.96 -3.51 -4.57
CA HIS A 190 10.03 -2.50 -5.08
C HIS A 190 10.43 -1.95 -6.45
N THR A 191 9.43 -1.75 -7.30
CA THR A 191 9.55 -1.03 -8.58
C THR A 191 8.75 0.27 -8.50
N VAL A 192 9.30 1.38 -8.99
CA VAL A 192 8.61 2.68 -9.00
C VAL A 192 7.33 2.59 -9.81
N GLY A 193 6.25 3.14 -9.28
CA GLY A 193 4.92 3.13 -9.92
C GLY A 193 4.19 1.79 -9.87
N GLU A 194 4.81 0.76 -9.28
CA GLU A 194 4.17 -0.55 -9.12
C GLU A 194 3.37 -0.61 -7.82
N MET A 195 2.17 -1.16 -7.93
CA MET A 195 1.29 -1.50 -6.83
C MET A 195 1.48 -2.96 -6.48
N LEU A 196 1.69 -3.25 -5.20
CA LEU A 196 1.59 -4.58 -4.62
C LEU A 196 0.32 -4.63 -3.79
N ILE A 197 -0.49 -5.70 -3.95
CA ILE A 197 -1.72 -5.93 -3.19
C ILE A 197 -1.65 -7.29 -2.50
N HIS A 198 -2.01 -7.32 -1.21
CA HIS A 198 -2.00 -8.53 -0.40
C HIS A 198 -3.09 -8.52 0.68
N ALA A 199 -3.44 -9.69 1.19
CA ALA A 199 -4.30 -9.77 2.37
C ALA A 199 -3.61 -9.11 3.58
N GLY A 200 -4.30 -8.26 4.33
CA GLY A 200 -3.72 -7.56 5.48
C GLY A 200 -3.15 -8.49 6.54
N LYS A 201 -3.74 -9.67 6.71
CA LYS A 201 -3.28 -10.70 7.65
C LYS A 201 -2.09 -11.52 7.13
N HIS A 202 -1.58 -11.23 5.94
CA HIS A 202 -0.34 -11.82 5.47
C HIS A 202 0.84 -11.27 6.27
N ARG A 203 1.57 -12.14 6.95
CA ARG A 203 2.70 -11.76 7.81
C ARG A 203 3.85 -11.27 6.94
N HIS A 204 4.33 -10.08 7.21
CA HIS A 204 5.38 -9.45 6.40
C HIS A 204 6.22 -8.46 7.22
N GLY A 205 7.23 -7.94 6.58
CA GLY A 205 8.08 -6.87 7.10
C GLY A 205 8.90 -6.23 5.99
N VAL A 206 9.72 -5.27 6.36
CA VAL A 206 10.62 -4.55 5.46
C VAL A 206 12.04 -4.70 5.96
N HIS A 207 12.92 -5.24 5.12
CA HIS A 207 14.34 -5.29 5.41
C HIS A 207 14.93 -3.89 5.54
N ARG A 208 16.05 -3.81 6.25
CA ARG A 208 16.71 -2.54 6.47
C ARG A 208 17.15 -1.92 5.14
N ILE A 209 16.79 -0.64 4.96
CA ILE A 209 17.31 0.17 3.86
C ILE A 209 18.80 0.42 4.09
N GLN A 210 19.62 0.21 3.08
CA GLN A 210 21.08 0.30 3.18
C GLN A 210 21.57 1.69 2.82
N SER A 211 20.96 2.31 1.83
CA SER A 211 21.28 3.67 1.40
C SER A 211 20.09 4.35 0.73
N GLY A 212 20.15 5.68 0.68
CA GLY A 212 19.17 6.49 -0.03
C GLY A 212 17.86 6.70 0.73
N PHE A 213 16.79 6.87 -0.04
CA PHE A 213 15.47 7.22 0.46
C PHE A 213 14.40 6.60 -0.44
N ARG A 214 13.38 6.00 0.16
CA ARG A 214 12.21 5.46 -0.53
C ARG A 214 10.93 5.93 0.15
N ARG A 215 9.95 6.30 -0.65
CA ARG A 215 8.60 6.61 -0.20
C ARG A 215 7.60 5.66 -0.84
N ASN A 216 6.66 5.18 -0.03
CA ASN A 216 5.55 4.37 -0.50
C ASN A 216 4.23 5.00 -0.05
N ILE A 217 3.17 4.77 -0.82
CA ILE A 217 1.78 4.96 -0.38
C ILE A 217 1.25 3.61 0.07
N ILE A 218 0.68 3.58 1.26
CA ILE A 218 -0.02 2.42 1.80
C ILE A 218 -1.50 2.77 1.90
N ILE A 219 -2.37 1.85 1.48
CA ILE A 219 -3.80 1.99 1.63
C ILE A 219 -4.34 0.72 2.30
N TRP A 220 -4.86 0.88 3.48
CA TRP A 220 -5.54 -0.18 4.24
C TRP A 220 -7.03 -0.14 3.98
N TYR A 221 -7.58 -1.19 3.44
CA TYR A 221 -9.01 -1.37 3.24
C TYR A 221 -9.60 -2.18 4.37
N SER A 222 -10.64 -1.65 5.03
CA SER A 222 -11.21 -2.26 6.23
C SER A 222 -12.74 -2.21 6.23
N THR A 223 -13.35 -3.27 6.77
CA THR A 223 -14.78 -3.31 7.08
C THR A 223 -15.14 -2.58 8.38
N GLY A 224 -14.12 -2.12 9.13
CA GLY A 224 -14.29 -1.48 10.44
C GLY A 224 -14.53 -2.45 11.60
N GLU A 225 -14.63 -3.73 11.32
CA GLU A 225 -14.75 -4.79 12.33
C GLU A 225 -13.42 -5.57 12.42
N TYR A 226 -12.99 -5.90 13.62
CA TYR A 226 -11.88 -6.83 13.76
C TYR A 226 -12.37 -8.24 13.47
N VAL A 227 -11.90 -8.83 12.38
CA VAL A 227 -12.14 -10.22 12.04
C VAL A 227 -10.84 -11.00 12.27
N GLU A 228 -10.92 -12.05 13.06
CA GLU A 228 -9.81 -12.98 13.22
C GLU A 228 -9.53 -13.68 11.89
N ASP A 229 -8.25 -13.91 11.57
CA ASP A 229 -7.93 -14.62 10.33
C ASP A 229 -8.32 -16.09 10.47
N GLU A 230 -9.34 -16.50 9.75
CA GLU A 230 -9.80 -17.89 9.68
C GLU A 230 -9.01 -18.72 8.67
N PHE A 231 -8.05 -18.10 7.98
CA PHE A 231 -7.26 -18.80 6.98
C PHE A 231 -6.39 -19.88 7.60
N CYS A 232 -6.64 -21.12 7.20
CA CYS A 232 -5.78 -22.24 7.52
C CYS A 232 -4.81 -22.51 6.35
N PRO A 233 -3.48 -22.52 6.60
CA PRO A 233 -2.53 -22.97 5.60
C PRO A 233 -2.84 -24.41 5.14
N SER A 234 -2.47 -24.75 3.90
CA SER A 234 -2.75 -26.08 3.33
C SER A 234 -2.18 -27.25 4.13
N TRP A 235 -1.16 -27.01 4.94
CA TRP A 235 -0.56 -28.02 5.84
C TRP A 235 -1.25 -28.11 7.20
N CYS A 236 -2.19 -27.22 7.50
CA CYS A 236 -2.95 -27.23 8.74
C CYS A 236 -3.94 -28.41 8.72
N GLN A 237 -3.94 -29.21 9.78
CA GLN A 237 -4.78 -30.43 9.86
C GLN A 237 -6.09 -30.25 10.63
N HIS A 238 -6.34 -29.07 11.20
CA HIS A 238 -7.64 -28.82 11.78
C HIS A 238 -8.56 -28.18 10.73
N ASN A 239 -9.76 -28.75 10.60
CA ASN A 239 -10.80 -28.13 9.79
C ASN A 239 -11.30 -26.87 10.50
N PRO A 240 -11.50 -25.77 9.74
CA PRO A 240 -12.16 -24.56 10.25
C PRO A 240 -13.59 -24.86 10.69
#